data_30fa4c09e04662f0398f0cdfe170514e
#
_entry.id   30fa4c09e04662f0398f0cdfe170514e
#
_cell.length_a   1.000
_cell.length_b   1.000
_cell.length_c   1.000
_cell.angle_alpha   90.00
_cell.angle_beta   90.00
_cell.angle_gamma   90.00
#
_symmetry.space_group_name_H-M   'P 1'
#
loop_
_entity.id
_entity.type
_entity.pdbx_description
1 polymer ?
#
loop_
_entity_poly.entity_id
_entity_poly.type
_entity_poly.pdbx_seq_one_letter_code
_entity_poly.pdbx_strand_id
1 'polypeptide(L)'
;GATAPILPTTSSNSVAGSWSPSTVNTATVGPTTYTFTPTAGVCAVSSTVTITINPNITPSFAAVGPICSGTALSALPTTSINSITGVWSPALNNTATTTYTFTPTAGQCAPTNTLTITVNPKVTPSFAPVGPICSGDTLNALPTTSTNAITGTWSPALNNTATTTYTFTPTTGVCATTATLSITVNQKVVPN
;
A
#
# COMPACT_ATOMS: atom_id res chain seq x y z
N GLY A 1 11.55 -22.70 -5.44
CA GLY A 1 10.84 -23.98 -5.43
C GLY A 1 10.73 -24.54 -4.01
N ALA A 2 9.75 -25.37 -3.76
CA ALA A 2 9.67 -26.11 -2.49
C ALA A 2 10.86 -27.10 -2.37
N THR A 3 11.19 -27.44 -1.12
CA THR A 3 12.18 -28.49 -0.87
C THR A 3 11.70 -29.81 -1.51
N ALA A 4 12.54 -30.44 -2.32
CA ALA A 4 12.20 -31.69 -2.96
C ALA A 4 11.97 -32.81 -1.90
N PRO A 5 10.88 -33.58 -2.00
CA PRO A 5 10.71 -34.74 -1.11
C PRO A 5 11.77 -35.78 -1.43
N ILE A 6 12.22 -36.47 -0.38
CA ILE A 6 13.17 -37.58 -0.53
C ILE A 6 12.39 -38.85 -0.86
N LEU A 7 12.78 -39.53 -1.92
CA LEU A 7 12.23 -40.83 -2.28
C LEU A 7 12.89 -41.92 -1.42
N PRO A 8 12.13 -42.69 -0.61
CA PRO A 8 12.71 -43.68 0.29
C PRO A 8 13.27 -44.88 -0.49
N THR A 9 14.46 -45.35 -0.13
CA THR A 9 15.11 -46.52 -0.77
C THR A 9 14.54 -47.87 -0.32
N THR A 10 13.61 -47.83 0.65
CA THR A 10 12.92 -48.99 1.18
C THR A 10 11.41 -48.70 1.22
N SER A 11 10.58 -49.55 0.71
CA SER A 11 9.13 -49.43 0.74
C SER A 11 8.56 -49.69 2.14
N SER A 12 7.29 -49.31 2.36
CA SER A 12 6.61 -49.49 3.66
C SER A 12 6.50 -50.94 4.11
N ASN A 13 6.58 -51.89 3.18
CA ASN A 13 6.62 -53.34 3.45
C ASN A 13 8.05 -53.90 3.41
N SER A 14 9.06 -53.06 3.70
CA SER A 14 10.48 -53.43 3.87
C SER A 14 11.16 -54.04 2.62
N VAL A 15 10.69 -53.73 1.41
CA VAL A 15 11.35 -54.09 0.17
C VAL A 15 12.35 -53.00 -0.19
N ALA A 16 13.63 -53.36 -0.30
CA ALA A 16 14.68 -52.47 -0.78
C ALA A 16 14.64 -52.32 -2.30
N GLY A 17 14.96 -51.12 -2.80
CA GLY A 17 14.93 -50.85 -4.25
C GLY A 17 15.50 -49.47 -4.60
N SER A 18 15.35 -49.09 -5.87
CA SER A 18 15.75 -47.81 -6.40
C SER A 18 14.67 -47.12 -7.19
N TRP A 19 14.71 -45.80 -7.26
CA TRP A 19 13.78 -44.98 -8.01
C TRP A 19 14.37 -44.52 -9.36
N SER A 20 13.52 -44.48 -10.37
CA SER A 20 13.83 -43.85 -11.67
C SER A 20 12.66 -42.90 -12.04
N PRO A 21 12.92 -41.60 -12.20
CA PRO A 21 14.11 -40.84 -11.81
C PRO A 21 14.47 -40.98 -10.33
N SER A 22 15.78 -40.85 -9.98
CA SER A 22 16.28 -41.03 -8.60
C SER A 22 16.00 -39.85 -7.67
N THR A 23 15.72 -38.65 -8.22
CA THR A 23 15.48 -37.41 -7.47
C THR A 23 14.25 -36.69 -7.99
N VAL A 24 13.54 -36.02 -7.08
CA VAL A 24 12.37 -35.22 -7.45
C VAL A 24 12.81 -33.84 -7.96
N ASN A 25 12.43 -33.55 -9.21
CA ASN A 25 12.67 -32.22 -9.81
C ASN A 25 11.50 -31.30 -9.46
N THR A 26 11.73 -30.27 -8.64
CA THR A 26 10.74 -29.26 -8.26
C THR A 26 10.75 -28.01 -9.15
N ALA A 27 11.64 -27.95 -10.16
CA ALA A 27 11.71 -26.81 -11.07
C ALA A 27 10.74 -26.95 -12.27
N THR A 28 10.33 -28.18 -12.62
CA THR A 28 9.42 -28.43 -13.74
C THR A 28 8.00 -28.61 -13.22
N VAL A 29 7.09 -27.70 -13.66
CA VAL A 29 5.67 -27.76 -13.32
C VAL A 29 5.01 -28.93 -14.07
N GLY A 30 4.11 -29.62 -13.39
CA GLY A 30 3.35 -30.74 -13.93
C GLY A 30 3.58 -32.06 -13.21
N PRO A 31 2.92 -33.13 -13.65
CA PRO A 31 3.06 -34.46 -13.07
C PRO A 31 4.34 -35.15 -13.60
N THR A 32 5.06 -35.80 -12.70
CA THR A 32 6.17 -36.70 -13.04
C THR A 32 5.95 -38.04 -12.35
N THR A 33 6.07 -39.11 -13.12
CA THR A 33 5.95 -40.46 -12.60
C THR A 33 7.32 -41.01 -12.26
N TYR A 34 7.47 -41.52 -11.05
CA TYR A 34 8.66 -42.16 -10.51
C TYR A 34 8.38 -43.64 -10.37
N THR A 35 9.26 -44.50 -10.87
CA THR A 35 9.14 -45.96 -10.81
C THR A 35 10.10 -46.50 -9.76
N PHE A 36 9.58 -47.22 -8.78
CA PHE A 36 10.35 -48.01 -7.82
C PHE A 36 10.61 -49.39 -8.36
N THR A 37 11.88 -49.75 -8.49
CA THR A 37 12.32 -51.07 -8.92
C THR A 37 12.94 -51.79 -7.73
N PRO A 38 12.37 -52.91 -7.27
CA PRO A 38 12.92 -53.72 -6.21
C PRO A 38 14.34 -54.23 -6.55
N THR A 39 15.19 -54.42 -5.54
CA THR A 39 16.51 -54.99 -5.70
C THR A 39 16.41 -56.41 -6.27
N ALA A 40 17.34 -56.76 -7.17
CA ALA A 40 17.37 -58.10 -7.78
C ALA A 40 17.40 -59.24 -6.73
N GLY A 41 16.65 -60.29 -6.96
CA GLY A 41 16.52 -61.44 -6.03
C GLY A 41 15.41 -61.31 -5.00
N VAL A 42 14.69 -60.18 -4.94
CA VAL A 42 13.47 -60.03 -4.10
C VAL A 42 12.26 -60.34 -4.95
N CYS A 43 11.37 -61.21 -4.46
CA CYS A 43 10.08 -61.53 -5.13
C CYS A 43 9.08 -60.39 -4.95
N ALA A 44 9.32 -59.27 -5.60
CA ALA A 44 8.46 -58.09 -5.61
C ALA A 44 8.35 -57.52 -7.02
N VAL A 45 7.23 -56.84 -7.31
CA VAL A 45 7.00 -56.14 -8.59
C VAL A 45 7.30 -54.64 -8.44
N SER A 46 7.66 -54.01 -9.54
CA SER A 46 7.83 -52.55 -9.57
C SER A 46 6.53 -51.82 -9.28
N SER A 47 6.63 -50.63 -8.69
CA SER A 47 5.48 -49.75 -8.43
C SER A 47 5.79 -48.33 -8.84
N THR A 48 4.78 -47.51 -9.03
CA THR A 48 4.93 -46.11 -9.44
C THR A 48 4.26 -45.16 -8.48
N VAL A 49 4.81 -43.97 -8.38
CA VAL A 49 4.20 -42.80 -7.72
C VAL A 49 4.26 -41.61 -8.66
N THR A 50 3.17 -40.87 -8.76
CA THR A 50 3.16 -39.60 -9.51
C THR A 50 3.20 -38.44 -8.55
N ILE A 51 4.20 -37.56 -8.72
CA ILE A 51 4.35 -36.30 -7.97
C ILE A 51 4.03 -35.16 -8.92
N THR A 52 3.07 -34.33 -8.54
CA THR A 52 2.69 -33.15 -9.32
C THR A 52 3.27 -31.89 -8.72
N ILE A 53 4.01 -31.12 -9.49
CA ILE A 53 4.53 -29.81 -9.12
C ILE A 53 3.55 -28.76 -9.62
N ASN A 54 2.94 -28.03 -8.69
CA ASN A 54 2.01 -26.95 -9.01
C ASN A 54 2.76 -25.66 -9.36
N PRO A 55 2.25 -24.83 -10.29
CA PRO A 55 2.85 -23.53 -10.59
C PRO A 55 2.72 -22.58 -9.40
N ASN A 56 3.71 -21.68 -9.24
CA ASN A 56 3.58 -20.55 -8.32
C ASN A 56 2.63 -19.50 -8.92
N ILE A 57 1.67 -19.06 -8.13
CA ILE A 57 0.72 -18.00 -8.49
C ILE A 57 1.10 -16.75 -7.70
N THR A 58 1.59 -15.70 -8.36
CA THR A 58 1.94 -14.44 -7.70
C THR A 58 0.66 -13.70 -7.27
N PRO A 59 0.47 -13.39 -5.97
CA PRO A 59 -0.68 -12.62 -5.52
C PRO A 59 -0.74 -11.26 -6.21
N SER A 60 -1.93 -10.80 -6.60
CA SER A 60 -2.13 -9.49 -7.23
C SER A 60 -3.14 -8.65 -6.42
N PHE A 61 -2.91 -7.33 -6.37
CA PHE A 61 -3.71 -6.39 -5.61
C PHE A 61 -3.95 -5.11 -6.42
N ALA A 62 -5.06 -4.44 -6.16
CA ALA A 62 -5.29 -3.10 -6.70
C ALA A 62 -4.32 -2.10 -6.06
N ALA A 63 -3.87 -1.12 -6.84
CA ALA A 63 -3.05 -0.03 -6.33
C ALA A 63 -3.82 0.81 -5.30
N VAL A 64 -3.13 1.26 -4.27
CA VAL A 64 -3.66 2.15 -3.23
C VAL A 64 -2.82 3.42 -3.20
N GLY A 65 -3.49 4.57 -3.24
CA GLY A 65 -2.83 5.88 -3.19
C GLY A 65 -2.45 6.44 -4.58
N PRO A 66 -1.69 7.52 -4.63
CA PRO A 66 -1.10 8.23 -3.48
C PRO A 66 -2.15 8.87 -2.54
N ILE A 67 -1.80 9.03 -1.27
CA ILE A 67 -2.65 9.69 -0.26
C ILE A 67 -1.93 10.89 0.37
N CYS A 68 -2.67 11.80 1.01
CA CYS A 68 -2.08 12.84 1.84
C CYS A 68 -1.81 12.32 3.25
N SER A 69 -0.73 12.78 3.88
CA SER A 69 -0.37 12.44 5.26
C SER A 69 -1.55 12.64 6.22
N GLY A 70 -1.86 11.62 7.02
CA GLY A 70 -2.97 11.60 7.96
C GLY A 70 -4.34 11.29 7.34
N THR A 71 -4.44 11.00 6.03
CA THR A 71 -5.68 10.50 5.42
C THR A 71 -5.97 9.09 5.92
N ALA A 72 -7.23 8.81 6.27
CA ALA A 72 -7.62 7.48 6.70
C ALA A 72 -7.33 6.43 5.61
N LEU A 73 -6.70 5.32 5.98
CA LEU A 73 -6.48 4.15 5.15
C LEU A 73 -7.43 3.03 5.57
N SER A 74 -8.09 2.44 4.60
CA SER A 74 -8.79 1.18 4.83
C SER A 74 -7.79 0.03 4.98
N ALA A 75 -8.17 -1.01 5.72
CA ALA A 75 -7.36 -2.21 5.84
C ALA A 75 -7.06 -2.81 4.45
N LEU A 76 -5.82 -3.27 4.26
CA LEU A 76 -5.46 -3.97 3.03
C LEU A 76 -6.17 -5.34 2.98
N PRO A 77 -6.58 -5.78 1.78
CA PRO A 77 -7.30 -7.04 1.64
C PRO A 77 -6.41 -8.23 2.03
N THR A 78 -6.90 -9.12 2.86
CA THR A 78 -6.21 -10.37 3.24
C THR A 78 -6.30 -11.47 2.19
N THR A 79 -7.06 -11.21 1.11
CA THR A 79 -7.19 -12.10 -0.06
C THR A 79 -6.86 -11.29 -1.31
N SER A 80 -5.96 -11.79 -2.13
CA SER A 80 -5.59 -11.18 -3.41
C SER A 80 -6.69 -11.33 -4.46
N ILE A 81 -6.62 -10.57 -5.58
CA ILE A 81 -7.56 -10.65 -6.70
C ILE A 81 -7.63 -12.08 -7.27
N ASN A 82 -6.51 -12.80 -7.27
CA ASN A 82 -6.41 -14.18 -7.73
C ASN A 82 -6.55 -15.22 -6.60
N SER A 83 -7.31 -14.88 -5.54
CA SER A 83 -7.76 -15.77 -4.47
C SER A 83 -6.66 -16.37 -3.58
N ILE A 84 -5.48 -15.74 -3.49
CA ILE A 84 -4.43 -16.12 -2.54
C ILE A 84 -4.69 -15.40 -1.22
N THR A 85 -4.79 -16.14 -0.12
CA THR A 85 -4.94 -15.58 1.23
C THR A 85 -3.61 -15.38 1.91
N GLY A 86 -3.50 -14.39 2.80
CA GLY A 86 -2.26 -14.10 3.51
C GLY A 86 -2.37 -12.89 4.43
N VAL A 87 -1.22 -12.40 4.87
CA VAL A 87 -1.10 -11.27 5.80
C VAL A 87 -0.14 -10.21 5.29
N TRP A 88 -0.38 -8.97 5.69
CA TRP A 88 0.47 -7.83 5.37
C TRP A 88 1.38 -7.45 6.53
N SER A 89 2.60 -7.05 6.21
CA SER A 89 3.57 -6.48 7.14
C SER A 89 4.36 -5.37 6.44
N PRO A 90 4.72 -4.28 7.13
CA PRO A 90 4.37 -3.89 8.49
C PRO A 90 2.91 -3.46 8.66
N ALA A 91 2.51 -3.02 9.85
CA ALA A 91 1.20 -2.41 10.11
C ALA A 91 1.01 -1.14 9.28
N LEU A 92 -0.26 -0.82 8.93
CA LEU A 92 -0.60 0.35 8.10
C LEU A 92 -0.10 1.65 8.72
N ASN A 93 0.52 2.47 7.88
CA ASN A 93 1.00 3.81 8.21
C ASN A 93 0.47 4.81 7.18
N ASN A 94 -0.26 5.82 7.64
CA ASN A 94 -0.80 6.88 6.79
C ASN A 94 -0.03 8.21 6.89
N THR A 95 1.14 8.21 7.52
CA THR A 95 1.97 9.41 7.70
C THR A 95 3.27 9.37 6.93
N ALA A 96 3.70 8.18 6.48
CA ALA A 96 4.92 8.00 5.69
C ALA A 96 4.73 6.98 4.57
N THR A 97 5.36 7.22 3.42
CA THR A 97 5.43 6.26 2.32
C THR A 97 6.00 4.94 2.82
N THR A 98 5.25 3.86 2.62
CA THR A 98 5.59 2.56 3.19
C THR A 98 5.36 1.46 2.15
N THR A 99 6.32 0.55 2.04
CA THR A 99 6.19 -0.68 1.27
C THR A 99 5.73 -1.81 2.19
N TYR A 100 4.61 -2.39 1.86
CA TYR A 100 4.01 -3.53 2.57
C TYR A 100 4.32 -4.81 1.84
N THR A 101 4.67 -5.85 2.58
CA THR A 101 4.89 -7.19 2.05
C THR A 101 3.70 -8.08 2.38
N PHE A 102 3.10 -8.66 1.36
CA PHE A 102 2.10 -9.71 1.50
C PHE A 102 2.78 -11.06 1.60
N THR A 103 2.52 -11.78 2.69
CA THR A 103 3.00 -13.14 2.90
C THR A 103 1.82 -14.10 2.77
N PRO A 104 1.78 -14.92 1.72
CA PRO A 104 0.73 -15.93 1.54
C PRO A 104 0.69 -16.93 2.69
N THR A 105 -0.50 -17.42 3.02
CA THR A 105 -0.69 -18.55 3.93
C THR A 105 0.00 -19.78 3.35
N ALA A 106 0.64 -20.57 4.20
CA ALA A 106 1.36 -21.78 3.78
C ALA A 106 0.46 -22.73 2.96
N GLY A 107 1.03 -23.39 1.96
CA GLY A 107 0.36 -24.39 1.12
C GLY A 107 -0.30 -23.86 -0.16
N GLN A 108 -0.28 -22.54 -0.42
CA GLN A 108 -0.94 -21.95 -1.60
C GLN A 108 -0.07 -21.86 -2.86
N CYS A 109 1.18 -22.38 -2.82
CA CYS A 109 2.11 -22.27 -3.94
C CYS A 109 2.22 -20.83 -4.49
N ALA A 110 2.36 -19.86 -3.60
CA ALA A 110 2.43 -18.45 -3.95
C ALA A 110 3.65 -17.80 -3.30
N PRO A 111 4.44 -16.98 -4.04
CA PRO A 111 5.50 -16.18 -3.47
C PRO A 111 4.94 -14.97 -2.71
N THR A 112 5.77 -14.33 -1.91
CA THR A 112 5.47 -13.01 -1.35
C THR A 112 5.32 -11.98 -2.46
N ASN A 113 4.52 -10.94 -2.23
CA ASN A 113 4.41 -9.78 -3.12
C ASN A 113 4.43 -8.49 -2.31
N THR A 114 4.72 -7.36 -2.94
CA THR A 114 4.80 -6.06 -2.27
C THR A 114 3.82 -5.05 -2.87
N LEU A 115 3.34 -4.14 -2.00
CA LEU A 115 2.54 -2.99 -2.36
C LEU A 115 3.11 -1.75 -1.68
N THR A 116 3.47 -0.72 -2.44
CA THR A 116 3.92 0.55 -1.89
C THR A 116 2.78 1.56 -1.89
N ILE A 117 2.46 2.11 -0.72
CA ILE A 117 1.53 3.24 -0.58
C ILE A 117 2.36 4.51 -0.42
N THR A 118 2.25 5.40 -1.40
CA THR A 118 2.90 6.71 -1.36
C THR A 118 2.08 7.66 -0.52
N VAL A 119 2.72 8.29 0.47
CA VAL A 119 2.13 9.30 1.35
C VAL A 119 2.78 10.65 1.07
N ASN A 120 2.01 11.58 0.53
CA ASN A 120 2.46 12.94 0.26
C ASN A 120 2.34 13.80 1.53
N PRO A 121 3.37 14.56 1.94
CA PRO A 121 3.28 15.48 3.06
C PRO A 121 2.24 16.58 2.76
N LYS A 122 1.58 17.09 3.80
CA LYS A 122 0.74 18.29 3.66
C LYS A 122 1.60 19.53 3.65
N VAL A 123 1.31 20.44 2.74
CA VAL A 123 1.98 21.75 2.62
C VAL A 123 1.07 22.83 3.21
N THR A 124 1.64 23.78 3.97
CA THR A 124 0.88 24.93 4.48
C THR A 124 0.85 26.04 3.43
N PRO A 125 -0.35 26.50 3.00
CA PRO A 125 -0.47 27.64 2.11
C PRO A 125 0.14 28.91 2.74
N SER A 126 0.83 29.69 1.95
CA SER A 126 1.42 30.98 2.37
C SER A 126 0.84 32.14 1.58
N PHE A 127 0.64 33.29 2.25
CA PHE A 127 0.05 34.49 1.69
C PHE A 127 0.84 35.72 2.13
N ALA A 128 0.86 36.74 1.27
CA ALA A 128 1.37 38.05 1.67
C ALA A 128 0.44 38.67 2.73
N PRO A 129 0.99 39.39 3.71
CA PRO A 129 0.19 40.11 4.69
C PRO A 129 -0.67 41.19 4.04
N VAL A 130 -1.87 41.40 4.58
CA VAL A 130 -2.80 42.44 4.13
C VAL A 130 -3.14 43.34 5.30
N GLY A 131 -3.09 44.64 5.09
CA GLY A 131 -3.39 45.66 6.11
C GLY A 131 -2.17 46.07 6.93
N PRO A 132 -2.37 46.86 8.02
CA PRO A 132 -3.66 47.32 8.52
C PRO A 132 -4.40 48.28 7.57
N ILE A 133 -5.74 48.34 7.69
CA ILE A 133 -6.59 49.30 6.95
C ILE A 133 -7.37 50.18 7.94
N CYS A 134 -7.91 51.32 7.46
CA CYS A 134 -8.89 52.09 8.27
C CYS A 134 -10.31 51.56 7.98
N SER A 135 -11.16 51.66 9.00
CA SER A 135 -12.57 51.24 8.90
C SER A 135 -13.29 51.87 7.72
N GLY A 136 -13.89 51.05 6.86
CA GLY A 136 -14.59 51.44 5.64
C GLY A 136 -13.69 51.67 4.43
N ASP A 137 -12.37 51.50 4.52
CA ASP A 137 -11.50 51.55 3.36
C ASP A 137 -11.71 50.36 2.44
N THR A 138 -11.33 50.51 1.16
CA THR A 138 -11.47 49.45 0.19
C THR A 138 -10.57 48.26 0.57
N LEU A 139 -11.16 47.09 0.69
CA LEU A 139 -10.47 45.83 0.89
C LEU A 139 -10.63 44.94 -0.37
N ASN A 140 -9.51 44.73 -1.06
CA ASN A 140 -9.51 43.87 -2.24
C ASN A 140 -9.78 42.40 -1.88
N ALA A 141 -10.33 41.65 -2.84
CA ALA A 141 -10.54 40.22 -2.65
C ALA A 141 -9.22 39.51 -2.33
N LEU A 142 -9.25 38.59 -1.36
CA LEU A 142 -8.11 37.78 -1.03
C LEU A 142 -7.81 36.78 -2.16
N PRO A 143 -6.52 36.52 -2.44
CA PRO A 143 -6.12 35.63 -3.52
C PRO A 143 -6.63 34.20 -3.25
N THR A 144 -7.25 33.59 -4.25
CA THR A 144 -7.72 32.19 -4.19
C THR A 144 -6.60 31.18 -4.43
N THR A 145 -5.40 31.66 -4.72
CA THR A 145 -4.17 30.86 -4.88
C THR A 145 -3.09 31.43 -3.98
N SER A 146 -2.48 30.59 -3.17
CA SER A 146 -1.37 30.96 -2.28
C SER A 146 -0.08 31.22 -3.06
N THR A 147 0.93 31.85 -2.42
CA THR A 147 2.24 32.12 -3.03
C THR A 147 3.00 30.83 -3.41
N ASN A 148 2.68 29.73 -2.77
CA ASN A 148 3.20 28.39 -3.07
C ASN A 148 2.22 27.52 -3.90
N ALA A 149 1.37 28.18 -4.73
CA ALA A 149 0.52 27.58 -5.76
C ALA A 149 -0.58 26.63 -5.26
N ILE A 150 -1.06 26.80 -4.02
CA ILE A 150 -2.19 26.04 -3.48
C ILE A 150 -3.47 26.82 -3.69
N THR A 151 -4.46 26.22 -4.38
CA THR A 151 -5.79 26.81 -4.61
C THR A 151 -6.74 26.49 -3.47
N GLY A 152 -7.68 27.39 -3.21
CA GLY A 152 -8.67 27.23 -2.15
C GLY A 152 -9.61 28.42 -2.00
N THR A 153 -10.34 28.45 -0.89
CA THR A 153 -11.34 29.47 -0.56
C THR A 153 -11.14 30.06 0.83
N TRP A 154 -11.57 31.32 0.99
CA TRP A 154 -11.51 32.03 2.26
C TRP A 154 -12.88 32.07 2.96
N SER A 155 -12.86 31.96 4.28
CA SER A 155 -14.02 32.15 5.16
C SER A 155 -13.54 32.85 6.45
N PRO A 156 -14.36 33.73 7.04
CA PRO A 156 -15.65 34.26 6.58
C PRO A 156 -15.53 35.21 5.38
N ALA A 157 -16.66 35.77 4.94
CA ALA A 157 -16.70 36.82 3.93
C ALA A 157 -15.89 38.05 4.38
N LEU A 158 -15.32 38.83 3.42
CA LEU A 158 -14.49 39.99 3.74
C LEU A 158 -15.28 41.05 4.51
N ASN A 159 -14.63 41.60 5.54
CA ASN A 159 -15.14 42.67 6.39
C ASN A 159 -14.07 43.78 6.50
N ASN A 160 -14.43 45.00 6.07
CA ASN A 160 -13.55 46.17 6.15
C ASN A 160 -13.88 47.11 7.30
N THR A 161 -14.77 46.69 8.24
CA THR A 161 -15.16 47.53 9.38
C THR A 161 -14.71 46.98 10.72
N ALA A 162 -14.30 45.72 10.78
CA ALA A 162 -13.81 45.10 11.99
C ALA A 162 -12.60 44.19 11.71
N THR A 163 -11.63 44.16 12.63
CA THR A 163 -10.53 43.20 12.60
C THR A 163 -11.04 41.79 12.54
N THR A 164 -10.62 41.04 11.50
CA THR A 164 -11.14 39.71 11.21
C THR A 164 -10.01 38.76 10.83
N THR A 165 -10.08 37.54 11.37
CA THR A 165 -9.22 36.44 10.97
C THR A 165 -9.93 35.57 9.96
N TYR A 166 -9.32 35.43 8.79
CA TYR A 166 -9.81 34.63 7.68
C TYR A 166 -9.10 33.28 7.66
N THR A 167 -9.83 32.21 7.40
CA THR A 167 -9.27 30.86 7.22
C THR A 167 -9.31 30.49 5.76
N PHE A 168 -8.16 30.14 5.22
CA PHE A 168 -8.03 29.56 3.89
C PHE A 168 -8.18 28.05 3.97
N THR A 169 -9.14 27.51 3.21
CA THR A 169 -9.37 26.09 3.07
C THR A 169 -8.93 25.65 1.67
N PRO A 170 -7.89 24.80 1.55
CA PRO A 170 -7.45 24.27 0.27
C PRO A 170 -8.54 23.48 -0.44
N THR A 171 -8.48 23.45 -1.78
CA THR A 171 -9.37 22.64 -2.62
C THR A 171 -9.19 21.15 -2.27
N THR A 172 -10.28 20.40 -2.27
CA THR A 172 -10.28 18.96 -2.02
C THR A 172 -9.32 18.22 -2.98
N GLY A 173 -8.54 17.29 -2.44
CA GLY A 173 -7.57 16.50 -3.22
C GLY A 173 -6.16 17.10 -3.25
N VAL A 174 -5.98 18.32 -2.78
CA VAL A 174 -4.65 18.93 -2.59
C VAL A 174 -4.11 18.54 -1.21
N CYS A 175 -2.88 18.04 -1.14
CA CYS A 175 -2.23 17.71 0.12
C CYS A 175 -1.74 19.00 0.81
N ALA A 176 -2.66 19.72 1.43
CA ALA A 176 -2.38 20.96 2.12
C ALA A 176 -3.14 21.07 3.45
N THR A 177 -2.61 21.89 4.37
CA THR A 177 -3.31 22.27 5.60
C THR A 177 -4.12 23.54 5.37
N THR A 178 -5.06 23.88 6.25
CA THR A 178 -5.63 25.22 6.30
C THR A 178 -4.57 26.24 6.72
N ALA A 179 -4.76 27.51 6.33
CA ALA A 179 -3.94 28.64 6.77
C ALA A 179 -4.86 29.77 7.23
N THR A 180 -4.33 30.68 8.05
CA THR A 180 -5.08 31.85 8.55
C THR A 180 -4.39 33.15 8.17
N LEU A 181 -5.18 34.19 7.93
CA LEU A 181 -4.74 35.56 7.69
C LEU A 181 -5.60 36.51 8.51
N SER A 182 -4.98 37.29 9.39
CA SER A 182 -5.70 38.32 10.14
C SER A 182 -5.49 39.70 9.48
N ILE A 183 -6.60 40.39 9.23
CA ILE A 183 -6.60 41.77 8.73
C ILE A 183 -7.03 42.67 9.86
N THR A 184 -6.12 43.57 10.30
CA THR A 184 -6.41 44.55 11.31
C THR A 184 -7.13 45.74 10.70
N VAL A 185 -8.27 46.15 11.31
CA VAL A 185 -9.04 47.31 10.91
C VAL A 185 -9.02 48.33 12.06
N ASN A 186 -8.40 49.46 11.82
CA ASN A 186 -8.30 50.58 12.76
C ASN A 186 -9.54 51.49 12.62
N GLN A 187 -10.09 51.93 13.73
CA GLN A 187 -11.20 52.91 13.70
C GLN A 187 -10.73 54.27 13.26
N LYS A 188 -11.52 54.96 12.43
CA LYS A 188 -11.25 56.36 12.07
C LYS A 188 -11.59 57.26 13.26
N VAL A 189 -10.65 58.12 13.59
CA VAL A 189 -10.84 59.15 14.62
C VAL A 189 -11.09 60.51 13.96
N VAL A 190 -12.03 61.30 14.53
CA VAL A 190 -12.28 62.66 14.11
C VAL A 190 -11.40 63.55 14.98
N PRO A 191 -10.48 64.39 14.43
CA PRO A 191 -9.73 65.35 15.20
C PRO A 191 -10.69 66.40 15.80
N ASN A 192 -10.45 66.79 17.05
CA ASN A 192 -11.16 67.91 17.69
C ASN A 192 -10.56 69.25 17.27
#